data_46ff39c8f529533f22e1ae28ad102a01
#
_entry.id   46ff39c8f529533f22e1ae28ad102a01
#
_cell.length_a   1.000
_cell.length_b   1.000
_cell.length_c   1.000
_cell.angle_alpha   90.00
_cell.angle_beta   90.00
_cell.angle_gamma   90.00
#
_symmetry.space_group_name_H-M   'P 1'
#
loop_
_entity.id
_entity.type
_entity.pdbx_description
1 polymer ?
#
loop_
_entity_poly.entity_id
_entity_poly.type
_entity_poly.pdbx_seq_one_letter_code
_entity_poly.pdbx_strand_id
1 'polypeptide(L)'
;VDKYYSFLPSCTTKIRKLAKVMAAKFLGEPTKVITGSHDRTLKIWDLRSRSCTQTKFAGSKCNDLVTSDGAGSTIISGHFDKTIRFWDIRSEMSANYITLQGRITSLDLSRDNNYLLACVRDDTVQLIDLRMVSIVRHFSHDAFKVGCDSSRASFGVGGRTLAVGAADGAVYVWNTHSGRLETVLRDHTSAVTAVSWHPQSGLLASVDCKKKAVIWGDLLFFACQGYMTSNADLAIQTLTLISVSIDSIARSHTLPNYRP
;
A
#
# COMPACT_ATOMS: atom_id res chain seq x y z
N VAL A 1 -6.96 32.11 7.56
CA VAL A 1 -6.64 30.90 6.72
C VAL A 1 -5.47 30.11 7.31
N ASP A 2 -4.82 30.55 8.42
CA ASP A 2 -3.54 29.97 8.87
C ASP A 2 -3.61 29.27 10.24
N LYS A 3 -4.69 28.51 10.54
CA LYS A 3 -4.83 27.89 11.88
C LYS A 3 -4.62 26.39 11.98
N TYR A 4 -4.33 25.67 10.89
CA TYR A 4 -4.23 24.20 10.93
C TYR A 4 -2.81 23.62 10.86
N TYR A 5 -1.77 24.41 10.65
CA TYR A 5 -0.39 23.92 10.55
C TYR A 5 0.44 24.01 11.83
N SER A 6 -0.13 24.45 12.95
CA SER A 6 0.60 24.62 14.22
C SER A 6 0.61 23.39 15.13
N PHE A 7 0.14 22.21 14.68
CA PHE A 7 0.00 21.02 15.52
C PHE A 7 0.97 19.88 15.22
N LEU A 8 2.06 20.11 14.53
CA LEU A 8 3.14 19.14 14.53
C LEU A 8 4.19 19.60 15.55
N PRO A 9 4.18 19.04 16.77
CA PRO A 9 5.28 19.29 17.69
C PRO A 9 6.56 18.79 17.00
N SER A 10 7.65 19.54 17.12
CA SER A 10 8.98 19.29 16.56
C SER A 10 9.64 17.97 17.02
N CYS A 11 8.87 17.00 17.46
CA CYS A 11 9.32 15.72 17.99
C CYS A 11 9.31 14.65 16.88
N THR A 12 10.34 14.66 16.04
CA THR A 12 10.58 13.58 15.08
C THR A 12 11.24 12.40 15.77
N THR A 13 10.48 11.31 15.97
CA THR A 13 11.07 10.03 16.37
C THR A 13 11.68 9.37 15.14
N LYS A 14 13.02 9.33 15.06
CA LYS A 14 13.74 8.69 13.95
C LYS A 14 13.93 7.20 14.26
N ILE A 15 13.24 6.35 13.50
CA ILE A 15 13.42 4.91 13.52
C ILE A 15 14.57 4.56 12.55
N ARG A 16 15.66 3.97 13.05
CA ARG A 16 16.76 3.53 12.20
C ARG A 16 16.73 2.02 12.03
N LYS A 17 16.77 1.56 10.79
CA LYS A 17 16.95 0.17 10.41
C LYS A 17 18.22 0.00 9.58
N LEU A 18 18.72 -1.24 9.48
CA LEU A 18 19.95 -1.58 8.74
C LEU A 18 19.76 -1.52 7.23
N ALA A 19 18.51 -1.62 6.75
CA ALA A 19 18.19 -1.58 5.33
C ALA A 19 16.90 -0.78 5.07
N LYS A 20 16.51 -0.69 3.80
CA LYS A 20 15.32 -0.01 3.32
C LYS A 20 14.07 -0.45 4.08
N VAL A 21 13.34 0.49 4.66
CA VAL A 21 11.99 0.28 5.20
C VAL A 21 11.00 0.45 4.06
N MET A 22 10.23 -0.58 3.77
CA MET A 22 9.28 -0.60 2.65
C MET A 22 7.86 -0.27 3.08
N ALA A 23 7.50 -0.62 4.31
CA ALA A 23 6.16 -0.38 4.82
C ALA A 23 6.19 -0.06 6.32
N ALA A 24 5.24 0.79 6.74
CA ALA A 24 4.97 1.12 8.14
C ALA A 24 3.47 1.25 8.34
N LYS A 25 2.95 0.69 9.41
CA LYS A 25 1.53 0.77 9.79
C LYS A 25 1.39 0.94 11.30
N PHE A 26 0.35 1.66 11.72
CA PHE A 26 -0.04 1.65 13.12
C PHE A 26 -0.58 0.28 13.51
N LEU A 27 -0.36 -0.12 14.75
CA LEU A 27 -0.67 -1.44 15.26
C LEU A 27 -1.69 -1.32 16.40
N GLY A 28 -2.98 -1.28 16.04
CA GLY A 28 -4.09 -1.12 16.96
C GLY A 28 -4.10 0.25 17.64
N GLU A 29 -3.21 0.42 18.62
CA GLU A 29 -3.08 1.69 19.33
C GLU A 29 -2.22 2.71 18.56
N PRO A 30 -2.52 4.02 18.65
CA PRO A 30 -1.74 5.05 17.98
C PRO A 30 -0.32 5.22 18.53
N THR A 31 0.03 4.49 19.57
CA THR A 31 1.35 4.50 20.22
C THR A 31 2.29 3.41 19.70
N LYS A 32 1.78 2.45 18.94
CA LYS A 32 2.59 1.35 18.40
C LYS A 32 2.62 1.39 16.88
N VAL A 33 3.81 1.19 16.32
CA VAL A 33 4.04 1.13 14.88
C VAL A 33 4.78 -0.16 14.55
N ILE A 34 4.35 -0.84 13.47
CA ILE A 34 5.11 -1.93 12.88
C ILE A 34 5.77 -1.45 11.58
N THR A 35 6.99 -1.91 11.34
CA THR A 35 7.74 -1.62 10.12
C THR A 35 8.25 -2.90 9.48
N GLY A 36 8.07 -3.02 8.16
CA GLY A 36 8.63 -4.07 7.33
C GLY A 36 9.83 -3.57 6.53
N SER A 37 10.89 -4.38 6.43
CA SER A 37 12.14 -3.94 5.81
C SER A 37 12.82 -5.02 4.96
N HIS A 38 13.70 -4.56 4.07
CA HIS A 38 14.61 -5.42 3.31
C HIS A 38 15.73 -6.05 4.16
N ASP A 39 15.85 -5.69 5.45
CA ASP A 39 16.70 -6.39 6.42
C ASP A 39 16.14 -7.76 6.85
N ARG A 40 15.02 -8.19 6.26
CA ARG A 40 14.31 -9.44 6.53
C ARG A 40 13.66 -9.50 7.92
N THR A 41 13.40 -8.33 8.51
CA THR A 41 12.75 -8.23 9.82
C THR A 41 11.49 -7.38 9.76
N LEU A 42 10.54 -7.73 10.61
CA LEU A 42 9.44 -6.86 11.01
C LEU A 42 9.75 -6.38 12.44
N LYS A 43 9.66 -5.07 12.68
CA LYS A 43 9.95 -4.50 14.01
C LYS A 43 8.74 -3.74 14.52
N ILE A 44 8.39 -4.01 15.77
CA ILE A 44 7.34 -3.30 16.51
C ILE A 44 8.02 -2.26 17.39
N TRP A 45 7.53 -1.04 17.30
CA TRP A 45 8.06 0.13 17.96
C TRP A 45 7.00 0.72 18.87
N ASP A 46 7.39 1.09 20.08
CA ASP A 46 6.58 1.90 20.96
C ASP A 46 7.02 3.37 20.82
N LEU A 47 6.09 4.22 20.43
CA LEU A 47 6.34 5.64 20.21
C LEU A 47 6.52 6.42 21.52
N ARG A 48 5.98 5.92 22.64
CA ARG A 48 6.15 6.56 23.95
C ARG A 48 7.57 6.35 24.48
N SER A 49 8.03 5.12 24.51
CA SER A 49 9.39 4.77 24.94
C SER A 49 10.45 5.04 23.85
N ARG A 50 10.01 5.32 22.60
CA ARG A 50 10.87 5.54 21.41
C ARG A 50 11.82 4.39 21.15
N SER A 51 11.42 3.18 21.49
CA SER A 51 12.24 1.98 21.39
C SER A 51 11.58 0.87 20.57
N CYS A 52 12.40 -0.04 20.04
CA CYS A 52 11.94 -1.27 19.43
C CYS A 52 11.60 -2.26 20.55
N THR A 53 10.35 -2.65 20.65
CA THR A 53 9.86 -3.58 21.67
C THR A 53 9.94 -5.03 21.24
N GLN A 54 9.81 -5.29 19.93
CA GLN A 54 9.85 -6.65 19.40
C GLN A 54 10.43 -6.69 17.98
N THR A 55 11.19 -7.74 17.67
CA THR A 55 11.68 -8.02 16.32
C THR A 55 11.23 -9.41 15.90
N LYS A 56 10.57 -9.51 14.75
CA LYS A 56 10.19 -10.77 14.11
C LYS A 56 11.10 -11.01 12.90
N PHE A 57 11.69 -12.18 12.83
CA PHE A 57 12.57 -12.57 11.74
C PHE A 57 11.76 -13.23 10.63
N ALA A 58 11.61 -12.54 9.52
CA ALA A 58 10.79 -13.00 8.40
C ALA A 58 11.54 -13.91 7.42
N GLY A 59 12.87 -13.99 7.50
CA GLY A 59 13.69 -14.80 6.60
C GLY A 59 13.85 -14.24 5.18
N SER A 60 12.91 -13.41 4.72
CA SER A 60 12.90 -12.80 3.38
C SER A 60 12.64 -11.29 3.47
N LYS A 61 13.06 -10.56 2.42
CA LYS A 61 12.79 -9.12 2.30
C LYS A 61 11.28 -8.87 2.33
N CYS A 62 10.84 -7.95 3.20
CA CYS A 62 9.46 -7.50 3.26
C CYS A 62 9.26 -6.34 2.29
N ASN A 63 8.30 -6.46 1.37
CA ASN A 63 7.93 -5.41 0.42
C ASN A 63 6.74 -4.58 0.91
N ASP A 64 5.76 -5.21 1.55
CA ASP A 64 4.62 -4.51 2.11
C ASP A 64 4.07 -5.26 3.33
N LEU A 65 3.28 -4.56 4.14
CA LEU A 65 2.58 -5.15 5.27
C LEU A 65 1.28 -4.41 5.55
N VAL A 66 0.32 -5.14 6.07
CA VAL A 66 -0.95 -4.62 6.57
C VAL A 66 -1.23 -5.22 7.95
N THR A 67 -2.06 -4.53 8.73
CA THR A 67 -2.52 -5.00 10.04
C THR A 67 -4.02 -5.24 9.95
N SER A 68 -4.48 -6.44 10.29
CA SER A 68 -5.91 -6.74 10.37
C SER A 68 -6.41 -6.38 11.76
N ASP A 69 -7.65 -5.94 11.82
CA ASP A 69 -8.44 -5.53 12.97
C ASP A 69 -7.96 -4.25 13.72
N GLY A 70 -8.91 -3.63 14.41
CA GLY A 70 -8.63 -2.45 15.23
C GLY A 70 -7.78 -2.75 16.48
N ALA A 71 -7.67 -4.01 16.89
CA ALA A 71 -6.83 -4.46 18.00
C ALA A 71 -5.38 -4.73 17.56
N GLY A 72 -5.13 -4.79 16.24
CA GLY A 72 -3.79 -4.99 15.67
C GLY A 72 -3.15 -6.31 16.08
N SER A 73 -3.97 -7.35 16.30
CA SER A 73 -3.48 -8.66 16.77
C SER A 73 -2.80 -9.46 15.67
N THR A 74 -3.23 -9.28 14.42
CA THR A 74 -2.70 -10.00 13.28
C THR A 74 -1.99 -9.05 12.32
N ILE A 75 -0.77 -9.41 11.97
CA ILE A 75 0.06 -8.73 10.97
C ILE A 75 0.13 -9.62 9.75
N ILE A 76 -0.05 -9.06 8.56
CA ILE A 76 0.10 -9.78 7.30
C ILE A 76 1.21 -9.09 6.50
N SER A 77 2.22 -9.84 6.07
CA SER A 77 3.38 -9.30 5.36
C SER A 77 3.63 -10.02 4.05
N GLY A 78 3.92 -9.24 3.01
CA GLY A 78 4.25 -9.73 1.67
C GLY A 78 5.75 -9.67 1.41
N HIS A 79 6.29 -10.75 0.84
CA HIS A 79 7.72 -10.97 0.77
C HIS A 79 8.24 -11.19 -0.65
N PHE A 80 9.55 -11.00 -0.78
CA PHE A 80 10.29 -11.22 -2.01
C PHE A 80 10.38 -12.71 -2.40
N ASP A 81 10.31 -13.62 -1.42
CA ASP A 81 10.30 -15.07 -1.62
C ASP A 81 8.93 -15.63 -2.04
N LYS A 82 8.04 -14.77 -2.53
CA LYS A 82 6.70 -15.13 -3.04
C LYS A 82 5.71 -15.54 -1.95
N THR A 83 6.02 -15.31 -0.68
CA THR A 83 5.16 -15.69 0.43
C THR A 83 4.43 -14.50 1.04
N ILE A 84 3.20 -14.74 1.44
CA ILE A 84 2.44 -13.89 2.36
C ILE A 84 2.47 -14.60 3.70
N ARG A 85 2.94 -13.93 4.76
CA ARG A 85 3.03 -14.50 6.10
C ARG A 85 2.07 -13.82 7.05
N PHE A 86 1.44 -14.63 7.89
CA PHE A 86 0.52 -14.20 8.92
C PHE A 86 1.20 -14.30 10.28
N TRP A 87 1.18 -13.24 11.07
CA TRP A 87 1.85 -13.15 12.35
C TRP A 87 0.87 -12.78 13.44
N ASP A 88 0.90 -13.51 14.54
CA ASP A 88 0.34 -13.02 15.79
C ASP A 88 1.39 -12.15 16.49
N ILE A 89 0.96 -11.02 17.06
CA ILE A 89 1.85 -10.16 17.85
C ILE A 89 2.50 -10.92 18.99
N ARG A 90 1.77 -11.83 19.61
CA ARG A 90 2.19 -12.59 20.78
C ARG A 90 3.18 -13.71 20.46
N SER A 91 3.20 -14.17 19.22
CA SER A 91 4.09 -15.23 18.74
C SER A 91 5.33 -14.66 18.07
N GLU A 92 6.49 -15.29 18.24
CA GLU A 92 7.72 -14.92 17.52
C GLU A 92 7.73 -15.43 16.07
N MET A 93 7.06 -16.55 15.83
CA MET A 93 6.99 -17.20 14.52
C MET A 93 5.72 -16.78 13.77
N SER A 94 5.75 -16.90 12.44
CA SER A 94 4.52 -16.78 11.64
C SER A 94 3.57 -17.93 11.95
N ALA A 95 2.31 -17.59 12.16
CA ALA A 95 1.26 -18.58 12.44
C ALA A 95 0.90 -19.38 11.18
N ASN A 96 0.95 -18.75 10.00
CA ASN A 96 0.58 -19.35 8.72
C ASN A 96 1.28 -18.61 7.56
N TYR A 97 1.26 -19.21 6.37
CA TYR A 97 1.74 -18.56 5.14
C TYR A 97 1.03 -19.07 3.90
N ILE A 98 0.99 -18.24 2.87
CA ILE A 98 0.54 -18.59 1.52
C ILE A 98 1.69 -18.35 0.55
N THR A 99 1.96 -19.29 -0.34
CA THR A 99 2.96 -19.13 -1.41
C THR A 99 2.25 -18.85 -2.73
N LEU A 100 2.66 -17.76 -3.40
CA LEU A 100 2.18 -17.36 -4.71
C LEU A 100 3.21 -17.65 -5.81
N GLN A 101 2.88 -17.33 -7.07
CA GLN A 101 3.77 -17.61 -8.20
C GLN A 101 4.89 -16.57 -8.37
N GLY A 102 4.65 -15.34 -7.91
CA GLY A 102 5.58 -14.23 -8.00
C GLY A 102 5.83 -13.53 -6.67
N ARG A 103 6.79 -12.61 -6.66
CA ARG A 103 7.07 -11.75 -5.50
C ARG A 103 5.87 -10.89 -5.19
N ILE A 104 5.60 -10.68 -3.91
CA ILE A 104 4.54 -9.79 -3.47
C ILE A 104 5.06 -8.35 -3.56
N THR A 105 4.35 -7.47 -4.25
CA THR A 105 4.72 -6.06 -4.37
C THR A 105 3.96 -5.18 -3.40
N SER A 106 2.66 -5.46 -3.22
CA SER A 106 1.83 -4.73 -2.26
C SER A 106 0.71 -5.60 -1.70
N LEU A 107 0.24 -5.19 -0.55
CA LEU A 107 -0.93 -5.75 0.13
C LEU A 107 -1.91 -4.62 0.44
N ASP A 108 -3.20 -4.91 0.29
CA ASP A 108 -4.27 -4.02 0.77
C ASP A 108 -5.37 -4.86 1.42
N LEU A 109 -6.01 -4.32 2.45
CA LEU A 109 -6.99 -5.02 3.25
C LEU A 109 -8.37 -4.43 3.02
N SER A 110 -9.39 -5.28 2.82
CA SER A 110 -10.75 -4.83 2.73
C SER A 110 -11.22 -4.21 4.05
N ARG A 111 -12.17 -3.28 4.00
CA ARG A 111 -12.66 -2.57 5.18
C ARG A 111 -13.24 -3.48 6.27
N ASP A 112 -13.81 -4.61 5.86
CA ASP A 112 -14.39 -5.63 6.74
C ASP A 112 -13.35 -6.63 7.26
N ASN A 113 -12.08 -6.46 6.89
CA ASN A 113 -10.96 -7.34 7.22
C ASN A 113 -11.13 -8.81 6.78
N ASN A 114 -12.07 -9.09 5.86
CA ASN A 114 -12.30 -10.46 5.39
C ASN A 114 -11.45 -10.84 4.18
N TYR A 115 -11.05 -9.82 3.37
CA TYR A 115 -10.33 -10.05 2.14
C TYR A 115 -9.00 -9.28 2.10
N LEU A 116 -8.00 -9.94 1.58
CA LEU A 116 -6.69 -9.39 1.30
C LEU A 116 -6.48 -9.31 -0.21
N LEU A 117 -6.03 -8.17 -0.68
CA LEU A 117 -5.57 -7.96 -2.04
C LEU A 117 -4.06 -8.04 -2.06
N ALA A 118 -3.50 -8.85 -2.94
CA ALA A 118 -2.07 -8.98 -3.13
C ALA A 118 -1.71 -8.70 -4.60
N CYS A 119 -0.91 -7.66 -4.84
CA CYS A 119 -0.30 -7.44 -6.15
C CYS A 119 0.97 -8.29 -6.26
N VAL A 120 1.13 -8.99 -7.37
CA VAL A 120 2.16 -10.02 -7.55
C VAL A 120 2.97 -9.75 -8.82
N ARG A 121 4.27 -10.05 -8.76
CA ARG A 121 5.23 -9.83 -9.87
C ARG A 121 5.13 -10.90 -10.99
N ASP A 122 4.07 -11.65 -11.01
CA ASP A 122 3.67 -12.52 -12.11
C ASP A 122 2.59 -11.89 -13.00
N ASP A 123 2.42 -10.55 -12.91
CA ASP A 123 1.44 -9.78 -13.65
C ASP A 123 -0.02 -10.15 -13.27
N THR A 124 -0.23 -10.52 -12.02
CA THR A 124 -1.55 -10.77 -11.46
C THR A 124 -1.82 -9.99 -10.18
N VAL A 125 -3.10 -9.83 -9.88
CA VAL A 125 -3.57 -9.39 -8.57
C VAL A 125 -4.41 -10.51 -7.99
N GLN A 126 -4.13 -10.90 -6.75
CA GLN A 126 -4.81 -12.01 -6.07
C GLN A 126 -5.77 -11.48 -5.01
N LEU A 127 -6.98 -12.01 -4.97
CA LEU A 127 -7.95 -11.81 -3.90
C LEU A 127 -7.96 -13.04 -3.01
N ILE A 128 -7.69 -12.85 -1.74
CA ILE A 128 -7.53 -13.92 -0.74
C ILE A 128 -8.59 -13.74 0.33
N ASP A 129 -9.36 -14.78 0.64
CA ASP A 129 -10.26 -14.81 1.80
C ASP A 129 -9.43 -15.14 3.05
N LEU A 130 -9.44 -14.23 4.03
CA LEU A 130 -8.64 -14.38 5.24
C LEU A 130 -9.24 -15.37 6.25
N ARG A 131 -10.53 -15.66 6.17
CA ARG A 131 -11.20 -16.64 7.04
C ARG A 131 -10.82 -18.07 6.65
N MET A 132 -10.72 -18.31 5.33
CA MET A 132 -10.34 -19.61 4.79
C MET A 132 -8.85 -19.71 4.44
N VAL A 133 -8.13 -18.59 4.50
CA VAL A 133 -6.71 -18.47 4.11
C VAL A 133 -6.48 -19.03 2.69
N SER A 134 -7.39 -18.71 1.77
CA SER A 134 -7.39 -19.27 0.41
C SER A 134 -7.58 -18.19 -0.65
N ILE A 135 -6.99 -18.44 -1.84
CA ILE A 135 -7.17 -17.56 -3.00
C ILE A 135 -8.58 -17.77 -3.54
N VAL A 136 -9.39 -16.71 -3.56
CA VAL A 136 -10.74 -16.71 -4.10
C VAL A 136 -10.73 -16.39 -5.58
N ARG A 137 -9.87 -15.46 -6.00
CA ARG A 137 -9.83 -14.96 -7.38
C ARG A 137 -8.46 -14.39 -7.72
N HIS A 138 -8.14 -14.47 -9.01
CA HIS A 138 -7.02 -13.75 -9.60
C HIS A 138 -7.53 -12.81 -10.70
N PHE A 139 -6.87 -11.68 -10.86
CA PHE A 139 -7.14 -10.69 -11.90
C PHE A 139 -5.90 -10.56 -12.76
N SER A 140 -6.08 -10.68 -14.06
CA SER A 140 -5.03 -10.56 -15.06
C SER A 140 -5.61 -9.99 -16.35
N HIS A 141 -4.76 -9.43 -17.17
CA HIS A 141 -5.10 -8.96 -18.51
C HIS A 141 -3.84 -8.99 -19.37
N ASP A 142 -3.94 -9.29 -20.67
CA ASP A 142 -2.79 -9.46 -21.55
C ASP A 142 -1.84 -8.24 -21.58
N ALA A 143 -2.43 -7.04 -21.54
CA ALA A 143 -1.69 -5.80 -21.51
C ALA A 143 -1.25 -5.36 -20.09
N PHE A 144 -1.77 -5.99 -19.04
CA PHE A 144 -1.43 -5.63 -17.66
C PHE A 144 -0.06 -6.22 -17.30
N LYS A 145 0.87 -5.33 -16.95
CA LYS A 145 2.21 -5.71 -16.46
C LYS A 145 2.55 -4.94 -15.20
N VAL A 146 2.99 -5.64 -14.17
CA VAL A 146 3.44 -5.02 -12.93
C VAL A 146 4.80 -4.35 -13.16
N GLY A 147 4.86 -3.02 -13.06
CA GLY A 147 6.01 -2.24 -13.48
C GLY A 147 7.24 -2.38 -12.58
N CYS A 148 7.03 -2.47 -11.26
CA CYS A 148 8.12 -2.50 -10.28
C CYS A 148 7.71 -3.22 -8.99
N ASP A 149 8.71 -3.48 -8.14
CA ASP A 149 8.48 -4.15 -6.84
C ASP A 149 7.76 -3.24 -5.80
N SER A 150 7.51 -1.99 -6.14
CA SER A 150 6.72 -1.04 -5.34
C SER A 150 5.34 -0.74 -5.94
N SER A 151 4.92 -1.44 -7.01
CA SER A 151 3.58 -1.28 -7.59
C SER A 151 2.52 -1.64 -6.56
N ARG A 152 1.57 -0.71 -6.36
CA ARG A 152 0.51 -0.86 -5.36
C ARG A 152 -0.83 -1.06 -6.02
N ALA A 153 -1.58 -2.04 -5.49
CA ALA A 153 -3.01 -2.21 -5.74
C ALA A 153 -3.79 -1.70 -4.53
N SER A 154 -5.02 -1.24 -4.74
CA SER A 154 -5.88 -0.78 -3.67
C SER A 154 -7.34 -1.15 -3.92
N PHE A 155 -8.05 -1.51 -2.84
CA PHE A 155 -9.50 -1.68 -2.86
C PHE A 155 -10.21 -0.34 -3.04
N GLY A 156 -11.24 -0.34 -3.86
CA GLY A 156 -12.18 0.76 -3.98
C GLY A 156 -13.16 0.82 -2.82
N VAL A 157 -13.95 1.88 -2.81
CA VAL A 157 -14.96 2.13 -1.78
C VAL A 157 -15.95 0.95 -1.70
N GLY A 158 -16.11 0.41 -0.50
CA GLY A 158 -16.98 -0.74 -0.26
C GLY A 158 -16.46 -2.08 -0.78
N GLY A 159 -15.19 -2.15 -1.22
CA GLY A 159 -14.55 -3.39 -1.65
C GLY A 159 -15.07 -3.97 -2.97
N ARG A 160 -15.93 -3.25 -3.69
CA ARG A 160 -16.56 -3.72 -4.96
C ARG A 160 -15.61 -3.66 -6.15
N THR A 161 -14.67 -2.76 -6.10
CA THR A 161 -13.68 -2.54 -7.15
C THR A 161 -12.28 -2.63 -6.58
N LEU A 162 -11.31 -2.86 -7.42
CA LEU A 162 -9.90 -2.72 -7.12
C LEU A 162 -9.22 -1.95 -8.25
N ALA A 163 -8.18 -1.22 -7.93
CA ALA A 163 -7.35 -0.54 -8.91
C ALA A 163 -5.89 -0.90 -8.72
N VAL A 164 -5.13 -0.93 -9.82
CA VAL A 164 -3.69 -1.14 -9.80
C VAL A 164 -3.02 -0.41 -10.95
N GLY A 165 -1.85 0.16 -10.68
CA GLY A 165 -1.02 0.79 -11.69
C GLY A 165 -0.18 -0.23 -12.46
N ALA A 166 -0.01 0.01 -13.76
CA ALA A 166 0.73 -0.86 -14.66
C ALA A 166 1.97 -0.20 -15.27
N ALA A 167 2.83 -1.02 -15.86
CA ALA A 167 4.08 -0.60 -16.50
C ALA A 167 3.85 0.27 -17.75
N ASP A 168 2.72 0.08 -18.43
CA ASP A 168 2.33 0.82 -19.64
C ASP A 168 1.80 2.25 -19.36
N GLY A 169 1.77 2.66 -18.11
CA GLY A 169 1.21 3.96 -17.70
C GLY A 169 -0.31 3.95 -17.53
N ALA A 170 -0.96 2.80 -17.61
CA ALA A 170 -2.39 2.70 -17.37
C ALA A 170 -2.69 2.33 -15.90
N VAL A 171 -3.89 2.68 -15.46
CA VAL A 171 -4.50 2.17 -14.24
C VAL A 171 -5.63 1.25 -14.63
N TYR A 172 -5.55 0.01 -14.21
CA TYR A 172 -6.56 -1.01 -14.46
C TYR A 172 -7.49 -1.10 -13.27
N VAL A 173 -8.80 -1.09 -13.56
CA VAL A 173 -9.85 -1.18 -12.54
C VAL A 173 -10.71 -2.40 -12.81
N TRP A 174 -10.77 -3.33 -11.85
CA TRP A 174 -11.59 -4.54 -11.94
C TRP A 174 -12.71 -4.52 -10.90
N ASN A 175 -13.77 -5.22 -11.23
CA ASN A 175 -14.80 -5.57 -10.27
C ASN A 175 -14.37 -6.79 -9.46
N THR A 176 -14.31 -6.65 -8.14
CA THR A 176 -13.86 -7.72 -7.24
C THR A 176 -14.77 -8.94 -7.24
N HIS A 177 -16.09 -8.72 -7.40
CA HIS A 177 -17.09 -9.79 -7.34
C HIS A 177 -17.18 -10.56 -8.65
N SER A 178 -17.27 -9.87 -9.80
CA SER A 178 -17.37 -10.53 -11.10
C SER A 178 -16.04 -10.96 -11.69
N GLY A 179 -14.93 -10.36 -11.26
CA GLY A 179 -13.59 -10.54 -11.84
C GLY A 179 -13.38 -9.83 -13.18
N ARG A 180 -14.39 -9.10 -13.67
CA ARG A 180 -14.32 -8.43 -14.98
C ARG A 180 -13.53 -7.13 -14.87
N LEU A 181 -12.77 -6.83 -15.91
CA LEU A 181 -12.15 -5.52 -16.11
C LEU A 181 -13.25 -4.51 -16.40
N GLU A 182 -13.39 -3.48 -15.55
CA GLU A 182 -14.40 -2.42 -15.72
C GLU A 182 -13.88 -1.31 -16.61
N THR A 183 -12.67 -0.83 -16.35
CA THR A 183 -12.08 0.26 -17.13
C THR A 183 -10.56 0.25 -17.09
N VAL A 184 -9.97 0.92 -18.08
CA VAL A 184 -8.52 1.18 -18.15
C VAL A 184 -8.33 2.69 -18.31
N LEU A 185 -7.77 3.33 -17.30
CA LEU A 185 -7.55 4.76 -17.25
C LEU A 185 -6.16 5.08 -17.80
N ARG A 186 -6.08 5.97 -18.79
CA ARG A 186 -4.83 6.30 -19.51
C ARG A 186 -4.62 7.80 -19.51
N ASP A 187 -3.59 8.25 -18.79
CA ASP A 187 -3.12 9.63 -18.81
C ASP A 187 -1.63 9.73 -18.43
N HIS A 188 -1.10 8.75 -17.70
CA HIS A 188 0.32 8.71 -17.40
C HIS A 188 1.12 8.25 -18.62
N THR A 189 2.32 8.82 -18.76
CA THR A 189 3.29 8.48 -19.83
C THR A 189 4.42 7.57 -19.34
N SER A 190 4.31 7.09 -18.12
CA SER A 190 5.31 6.25 -17.46
C SER A 190 4.63 5.28 -16.51
N ALA A 191 5.33 4.23 -16.09
CA ALA A 191 4.80 3.22 -15.19
C ALA A 191 4.16 3.84 -13.94
N VAL A 192 2.91 3.47 -13.69
CA VAL A 192 2.18 3.88 -12.49
C VAL A 192 2.63 3.03 -11.32
N THR A 193 3.10 3.68 -10.26
CA THR A 193 3.70 3.01 -9.10
C THR A 193 2.74 2.83 -7.94
N ALA A 194 1.80 3.75 -7.77
CA ALA A 194 0.84 3.64 -6.69
C ALA A 194 -0.52 4.21 -7.10
N VAL A 195 -1.55 3.64 -6.52
CA VAL A 195 -2.94 4.09 -6.60
C VAL A 195 -3.54 4.13 -5.19
N SER A 196 -4.48 5.02 -4.99
CA SER A 196 -5.21 5.13 -3.72
C SER A 196 -6.61 5.66 -3.96
N TRP A 197 -7.61 4.97 -3.43
CA TRP A 197 -8.98 5.43 -3.47
C TRP A 197 -9.27 6.37 -2.32
N HIS A 198 -10.05 7.39 -2.59
CA HIS A 198 -10.60 8.22 -1.53
C HIS A 198 -11.56 7.36 -0.67
N PRO A 199 -11.46 7.40 0.67
CA PRO A 199 -12.18 6.45 1.53
C PRO A 199 -13.70 6.60 1.51
N GLN A 200 -14.25 7.74 1.09
CA GLN A 200 -15.70 8.06 1.13
C GLN A 200 -16.27 8.45 -0.23
N SER A 201 -15.44 8.65 -1.25
CA SER A 201 -15.88 9.05 -2.57
C SER A 201 -15.34 8.12 -3.65
N GLY A 202 -15.89 8.18 -4.87
CA GLY A 202 -15.40 7.43 -6.02
C GLY A 202 -14.12 7.99 -6.65
N LEU A 203 -13.43 8.93 -5.97
CA LEU A 203 -12.19 9.49 -6.49
C LEU A 203 -11.03 8.52 -6.31
N LEU A 204 -10.22 8.40 -7.35
CA LEU A 204 -9.00 7.62 -7.37
C LEU A 204 -7.82 8.54 -7.66
N ALA A 205 -6.75 8.42 -6.88
CA ALA A 205 -5.47 9.07 -7.15
C ALA A 205 -4.47 8.05 -7.67
N SER A 206 -3.65 8.45 -8.64
CA SER A 206 -2.55 7.64 -9.16
C SER A 206 -1.29 8.45 -9.33
N VAL A 207 -0.12 7.82 -9.18
CA VAL A 207 1.19 8.45 -9.34
C VAL A 207 2.13 7.58 -10.17
N ASP A 208 2.98 8.22 -10.97
CA ASP A 208 3.93 7.55 -11.84
C ASP A 208 5.40 7.79 -11.45
N CYS A 209 6.31 7.06 -12.11
CA CYS A 209 7.76 7.20 -11.93
C CYS A 209 8.30 8.56 -12.37
N LYS A 210 7.59 9.34 -13.20
CA LYS A 210 7.98 10.66 -13.70
C LYS A 210 7.45 11.81 -12.85
N LYS A 211 6.98 11.52 -11.62
CA LYS A 211 6.49 12.52 -10.66
C LYS A 211 5.16 13.17 -11.06
N LYS A 212 4.37 12.53 -11.93
CA LYS A 212 3.02 12.97 -12.27
C LYS A 212 2.03 12.31 -11.31
N ALA A 213 1.12 13.11 -10.76
CA ALA A 213 -0.05 12.64 -10.03
C ALA A 213 -1.31 12.98 -10.83
N VAL A 214 -2.26 12.06 -10.88
CA VAL A 214 -3.55 12.21 -11.58
C VAL A 214 -4.66 11.84 -10.63
N ILE A 215 -5.71 12.68 -10.59
CA ILE A 215 -6.94 12.42 -9.84
C ILE A 215 -8.04 12.07 -10.85
N TRP A 216 -8.66 10.91 -10.67
CA TRP A 216 -9.72 10.40 -11.50
C TRP A 216 -11.05 10.50 -10.76
N GLY A 217 -12.09 10.97 -11.46
CA GLY A 217 -13.43 11.05 -10.90
C GLY A 217 -14.38 11.79 -11.85
N ASP A 218 -15.69 11.64 -11.64
CA ASP A 218 -16.70 12.34 -12.42
C ASP A 218 -16.76 13.81 -12.05
N LEU A 219 -16.69 14.68 -13.04
CA LEU A 219 -16.85 16.14 -12.89
C LEU A 219 -18.17 16.53 -12.20
N LEU A 220 -19.22 15.70 -12.35
CA LEU A 220 -20.49 15.89 -11.69
C LEU A 220 -20.43 15.80 -10.16
N PHE A 221 -19.46 15.06 -9.62
CA PHE A 221 -19.25 14.97 -8.17
C PHE A 221 -18.77 16.29 -7.56
N PHE A 222 -18.00 17.08 -8.29
CA PHE A 222 -17.52 18.39 -7.86
C PHE A 222 -18.62 19.48 -7.94
N ALA A 223 -19.59 19.34 -8.86
CA ALA A 223 -20.65 20.31 -9.07
C ALA A 223 -21.79 20.18 -8.05
N CYS A 224 -22.05 18.99 -7.50
CA CYS A 224 -23.16 18.75 -6.56
C CYS A 224 -22.85 19.13 -5.11
N GLN A 225 -21.59 19.30 -4.74
CA GLN A 225 -21.19 19.71 -3.39
C GLN A 225 -20.83 21.20 -3.31
N GLY A 226 -21.68 22.12 -3.69
CA GLY A 226 -21.58 23.60 -3.63
C GLY A 226 -20.73 24.29 -2.54
N TYR A 227 -19.62 23.71 -2.10
CA TYR A 227 -18.64 24.23 -1.15
C TYR A 227 -17.22 24.10 -1.69
N MET A 228 -16.76 25.14 -2.34
CA MET A 228 -15.41 25.30 -2.90
C MET A 228 -14.34 25.65 -1.84
N THR A 229 -14.33 25.11 -0.65
CA THR A 229 -13.31 25.51 0.36
C THR A 229 -12.60 24.40 1.12
N SER A 230 -12.90 23.10 0.89
CA SER A 230 -12.22 22.04 1.67
C SER A 230 -11.64 20.87 0.86
N ASN A 231 -11.82 20.84 -0.45
CA ASN A 231 -11.41 19.69 -1.26
C ASN A 231 -9.90 19.61 -1.52
N ALA A 232 -9.18 20.73 -1.39
CA ALA A 232 -7.72 20.73 -1.47
C ALA A 232 -7.10 20.00 -0.27
N ASP A 233 -7.67 20.10 0.92
CA ASP A 233 -7.17 19.45 2.13
C ASP A 233 -7.42 17.92 2.11
N LEU A 234 -8.54 17.47 1.51
CA LEU A 234 -8.83 16.05 1.36
C LEU A 234 -7.94 15.38 0.30
N ALA A 235 -7.69 16.07 -0.81
CA ALA A 235 -6.73 15.63 -1.81
C ALA A 235 -5.30 15.58 -1.24
N ILE A 236 -4.94 16.54 -0.38
CA ILE A 236 -3.65 16.59 0.32
C ILE A 236 -3.52 15.43 1.30
N GLN A 237 -4.56 15.02 2.03
CA GLN A 237 -4.51 13.83 2.90
C GLN A 237 -4.29 12.54 2.10
N THR A 238 -4.95 12.39 0.96
CA THR A 238 -4.72 11.25 0.05
C THR A 238 -3.32 11.31 -0.55
N LEU A 239 -2.84 12.48 -0.95
CA LEU A 239 -1.48 12.73 -1.43
C LEU A 239 -0.43 12.51 -0.34
N THR A 240 -0.72 12.77 0.93
CA THR A 240 0.22 12.53 2.03
C THR A 240 0.47 11.04 2.24
N LEU A 241 -0.54 10.19 2.09
CA LEU A 241 -0.38 8.73 2.10
C LEU A 241 0.42 8.23 0.88
N ILE A 242 0.30 8.91 -0.25
CA ILE A 242 1.07 8.62 -1.47
C ILE A 242 2.49 9.20 -1.37
N SER A 243 2.70 10.36 -0.73
CA SER A 243 4.02 11.01 -0.59
C SER A 243 5.00 10.19 0.22
N VAL A 244 4.55 9.46 1.22
CA VAL A 244 5.38 8.47 1.96
C VAL A 244 5.90 7.38 1.00
N SER A 245 5.13 7.04 -0.04
CA SER A 245 5.55 6.10 -1.08
C SER A 245 6.50 6.74 -2.09
N ILE A 246 6.30 8.01 -2.46
CA ILE A 246 7.13 8.74 -3.43
C ILE A 246 8.52 9.01 -2.87
N ASP A 247 8.66 9.43 -1.60
CA ASP A 247 9.96 9.65 -0.97
C ASP A 247 10.76 8.36 -0.82
N SER A 248 10.11 7.23 -0.62
CA SER A 248 10.79 5.94 -0.60
C SER A 248 11.30 5.52 -1.98
N ILE A 249 10.58 5.88 -3.05
CA ILE A 249 10.92 5.58 -4.45
C ILE A 249 12.00 6.54 -4.97
N ALA A 250 11.89 7.84 -4.69
CA ALA A 250 12.86 8.84 -5.13
C ALA A 250 14.26 8.59 -4.58
N ARG A 251 14.37 8.09 -3.35
CA ARG A 251 15.67 7.72 -2.73
C ARG A 251 16.23 6.38 -3.23
N SER A 252 15.44 5.59 -3.97
CA SER A 252 15.90 4.30 -4.51
C SER A 252 16.60 4.39 -5.86
N HIS A 253 16.51 5.52 -6.53
CA HIS A 253 17.06 5.72 -7.88
C HIS A 253 18.26 6.68 -7.94
N THR A 254 18.84 7.09 -6.81
CA THR A 254 20.19 7.66 -6.82
C THR A 254 21.20 6.54 -6.96
N LEU A 255 21.53 6.22 -8.20
CA LEU A 255 22.73 5.43 -8.53
C LEU A 255 23.96 6.15 -8.00
N PRO A 256 24.94 5.43 -7.41
CA PRO A 256 26.22 6.03 -7.08
C PRO A 256 26.90 6.48 -8.36
N ASN A 257 27.28 7.76 -8.42
CA ASN A 257 28.09 8.31 -9.49
C ASN A 257 29.41 7.51 -9.57
N TYR A 258 29.54 6.72 -10.63
CA TYR A 258 30.84 6.28 -11.11
C TYR A 258 31.53 7.52 -11.69
N ARG A 259 32.55 8.03 -11.06
CA ARG A 259 33.54 8.91 -11.67
C ARG A 259 34.63 8.03 -12.31
N PRO A 260 35.13 8.41 -13.47
CA PRO A 260 36.19 7.68 -14.20
C PRO A 260 37.53 7.68 -13.46
#